data_04b9cc8d6eff6085972a14713f1936de
#
_entry.id   04b9cc8d6eff6085972a14713f1936de
#
_cell.length_a   1.000
_cell.length_b   1.000
_cell.length_c   1.000
_cell.angle_alpha   90.00
_cell.angle_beta   90.00
_cell.angle_gamma   90.00
#
_symmetry.space_group_name_H-M   'P 1'
#
loop_
_entity.id
_entity.type
_entity.pdbx_description
1 polymer ?
#
loop_
_entity_poly.entity_id
_entity_poly.type
_entity_poly.pdbx_seq_one_letter_code
_entity_poly.pdbx_strand_id
1 'polypeptide(L)'
;TAAHEKLLTAFAGRVTPDIAQLGSSWVPELVALGALEPLDKPVAASRAVPPDDYFAGIWGGNVIGGRTWGVPWYADTRLLFYRRDLLRAAGFAQVPDNWADWVRAMRAIKQRGAARDYAIFLPINEYEPLLALALQQPEPLLRDGGRYGNFQSPGFVRASEFYLDLFRQGLAPRATNTQISNLHDEFAKGHFAFVITGPWNIGEFKRRMPPDRQDDWMTAPLPGPTGPGVSIAGGSSLAIFARSERKAAAWKLVEYLSRPEVQLRFFELTGDLPPRRSAWAAPPLAGDPYAKAFREQLERTEAPPAVPEWERIGQQMRIVSERAVAGQISAAQFRSTLDSDTGEMLEKRRWKLAREAAR
;
A
#
# COMPACT_ATOMS: atom_id res chain seq x y z
N THR A 1 11.29 -1.98 10.64
CA THR A 1 10.90 -3.13 11.48
C THR A 1 12.12 -3.92 11.93
N ALA A 2 12.01 -4.66 13.03
CA ALA A 2 13.13 -5.48 13.55
C ALA A 2 13.66 -6.50 12.51
N ALA A 3 12.81 -7.01 11.62
CA ALA A 3 13.22 -7.91 10.54
C ALA A 3 14.07 -7.20 9.48
N HIS A 4 13.68 -6.00 9.08
CA HIS A 4 14.44 -5.18 8.13
C HIS A 4 15.84 -4.86 8.66
N GLU A 5 15.94 -4.38 9.89
CA GLU A 5 17.21 -4.08 10.55
C GLU A 5 18.13 -5.32 10.70
N LYS A 6 17.53 -6.49 11.02
CA LYS A 6 18.25 -7.75 11.08
C LYS A 6 18.84 -8.15 9.73
N LEU A 7 18.11 -7.96 8.63
CA LEU A 7 18.61 -8.26 7.28
C LEU A 7 19.75 -7.34 6.88
N LEU A 8 19.67 -6.04 7.19
CA LEU A 8 20.74 -5.08 6.95
C LEU A 8 21.99 -5.44 7.76
N THR A 9 21.82 -5.79 9.04
CA THR A 9 22.92 -6.25 9.92
C THR A 9 23.56 -7.54 9.41
N ALA A 10 22.74 -8.52 9.00
CA ALA A 10 23.21 -9.77 8.42
C ALA A 10 24.01 -9.54 7.12
N PHE A 11 23.55 -8.61 6.27
CA PHE A 11 24.28 -8.22 5.06
C PHE A 11 25.63 -7.59 5.39
N ALA A 12 25.66 -6.64 6.34
CA ALA A 12 26.90 -6.00 6.79
C ALA A 12 27.89 -7.03 7.40
N GLY A 13 27.37 -7.98 8.18
CA GLY A 13 28.14 -9.08 8.78
C GLY A 13 28.50 -10.21 7.83
N ARG A 14 28.09 -10.14 6.54
CA ARG A 14 28.32 -11.19 5.51
C ARG A 14 27.71 -12.56 5.84
N VAL A 15 26.64 -12.60 6.63
CA VAL A 15 25.92 -13.81 7.09
C VAL A 15 24.46 -13.79 6.62
N THR A 16 24.23 -13.42 5.36
CA THR A 16 22.88 -13.36 4.78
C THR A 16 22.29 -14.76 4.61
N PRO A 17 20.95 -14.91 4.67
CA PRO A 17 20.27 -16.12 4.22
C PRO A 17 20.42 -16.31 2.70
N ASP A 18 20.08 -17.50 2.20
CA ASP A 18 20.04 -17.76 0.75
C ASP A 18 18.88 -17.03 0.08
N ILE A 19 17.72 -17.00 0.75
CA ILE A 19 16.48 -16.36 0.31
C ILE A 19 15.81 -15.66 1.48
N ALA A 20 15.13 -14.56 1.22
CA ALA A 20 14.26 -13.92 2.20
C ALA A 20 12.97 -13.41 1.55
N GLN A 21 11.92 -13.35 2.37
CA GLN A 21 10.75 -12.55 2.11
C GLN A 21 11.07 -11.10 2.45
N LEU A 22 10.88 -10.21 1.50
CA LEU A 22 11.13 -8.77 1.64
C LEU A 22 9.82 -8.01 1.44
N GLY A 23 9.53 -7.06 2.31
CA GLY A 23 8.51 -6.06 2.00
C GLY A 23 8.89 -5.32 0.72
N SER A 24 7.91 -4.99 -0.11
CA SER A 24 8.15 -4.37 -1.42
C SER A 24 8.95 -3.07 -1.33
N SER A 25 8.80 -2.28 -0.27
CA SER A 25 9.55 -1.05 -0.01
C SER A 25 11.02 -1.26 0.41
N TRP A 26 11.41 -2.50 0.82
CA TRP A 26 12.80 -2.80 1.22
C TRP A 26 13.69 -3.21 0.06
N VAL A 27 13.07 -3.69 -1.03
CA VAL A 27 13.80 -4.17 -2.22
C VAL A 27 14.75 -3.10 -2.78
N PRO A 28 14.34 -1.82 -2.97
CA PRO A 28 15.23 -0.79 -3.50
C PRO A 28 16.49 -0.54 -2.66
N GLU A 29 16.38 -0.60 -1.33
CA GLU A 29 17.53 -0.42 -0.45
C GLU A 29 18.53 -1.57 -0.57
N LEU A 30 18.05 -2.81 -0.54
CA LEU A 30 18.90 -3.99 -0.65
C LEU A 30 19.54 -4.10 -2.05
N VAL A 31 18.84 -3.66 -3.10
CA VAL A 31 19.41 -3.52 -4.47
C VAL A 31 20.54 -2.50 -4.48
N ALA A 32 20.34 -1.31 -3.88
CA ALA A 32 21.34 -0.26 -3.84
C ALA A 32 22.60 -0.63 -3.01
N LEU A 33 22.46 -1.57 -2.07
CA LEU A 33 23.55 -2.17 -1.31
C LEU A 33 24.27 -3.30 -2.08
N GLY A 34 23.74 -3.76 -3.23
CA GLY A 34 24.26 -4.93 -3.94
C GLY A 34 24.03 -6.24 -3.17
N ALA A 35 23.00 -6.29 -2.33
CA ALA A 35 22.69 -7.44 -1.50
C ALA A 35 21.95 -8.56 -2.25
N LEU A 36 21.22 -8.22 -3.32
CA LEU A 36 20.33 -9.13 -4.02
C LEU A 36 20.93 -9.63 -5.34
N GLU A 37 20.54 -10.84 -5.72
CA GLU A 37 20.82 -11.44 -7.03
C GLU A 37 19.77 -10.96 -8.02
N PRO A 38 20.16 -10.50 -9.23
CA PRO A 38 19.20 -10.20 -10.30
C PRO A 38 18.58 -11.48 -10.87
N LEU A 39 17.27 -11.48 -11.03
CA LEU A 39 16.48 -12.66 -11.38
C LEU A 39 16.04 -12.70 -12.84
N ASP A 40 16.53 -11.80 -13.72
CA ASP A 40 16.11 -11.72 -15.11
C ASP A 40 16.28 -13.05 -15.85
N LYS A 41 17.45 -13.68 -15.73
CA LYS A 41 17.76 -14.95 -16.41
C LYS A 41 16.88 -16.10 -15.93
N PRO A 42 16.79 -16.36 -14.61
CA PRO A 42 15.93 -17.44 -14.12
C PRO A 42 14.45 -17.17 -14.42
N VAL A 43 13.95 -15.93 -14.32
CA VAL A 43 12.57 -15.58 -14.69
C VAL A 43 12.31 -15.88 -16.19
N ALA A 44 13.20 -15.43 -17.09
CA ALA A 44 13.04 -15.66 -18.52
C ALA A 44 13.05 -17.16 -18.91
N ALA A 45 13.73 -18.00 -18.14
CA ALA A 45 13.80 -19.44 -18.36
C ALA A 45 12.66 -20.23 -17.69
N SER A 46 11.91 -19.62 -16.78
CA SER A 46 10.91 -20.29 -15.97
C SER A 46 9.51 -20.24 -16.59
N ARG A 47 8.84 -21.37 -16.60
CA ARG A 47 7.40 -21.46 -16.89
C ARG A 47 6.54 -21.30 -15.63
N ALA A 48 7.13 -21.42 -14.44
CA ALA A 48 6.44 -21.31 -13.17
C ALA A 48 6.28 -19.86 -12.70
N VAL A 49 7.07 -18.92 -13.27
CA VAL A 49 7.07 -17.50 -12.91
C VAL A 49 6.85 -16.65 -14.18
N PRO A 50 5.67 -16.70 -14.81
CA PRO A 50 5.36 -15.86 -15.96
C PRO A 50 5.01 -14.44 -15.50
N PRO A 51 5.82 -13.40 -15.83
CA PRO A 51 5.58 -12.02 -15.38
C PRO A 51 4.18 -11.48 -15.73
N ASP A 52 3.66 -11.84 -16.90
CA ASP A 52 2.38 -11.35 -17.41
C ASP A 52 1.16 -11.86 -16.62
N ASP A 53 1.32 -12.91 -15.81
CA ASP A 53 0.25 -13.41 -14.94
C ASP A 53 0.17 -12.67 -13.61
N TYR A 54 1.19 -11.87 -13.28
CA TYR A 54 1.17 -11.03 -12.07
C TYR A 54 0.44 -9.70 -12.33
N PHE A 55 -0.15 -9.12 -11.28
CA PHE A 55 -0.66 -7.76 -11.36
C PHE A 55 0.49 -6.80 -11.64
N ALA A 56 0.32 -5.94 -12.64
CA ALA A 56 1.41 -5.14 -13.21
C ALA A 56 2.09 -4.23 -12.15
N GLY A 57 1.30 -3.55 -11.29
CA GLY A 57 1.86 -2.72 -10.22
C GLY A 57 2.64 -3.53 -9.19
N ILE A 58 2.17 -4.75 -8.85
CA ILE A 58 2.84 -5.64 -7.89
C ILE A 58 4.15 -6.18 -8.48
N TRP A 59 4.15 -6.61 -9.75
CA TRP A 59 5.38 -7.02 -10.42
C TRP A 59 6.37 -5.86 -10.58
N GLY A 60 5.86 -4.70 -11.01
CA GLY A 60 6.66 -3.49 -11.28
C GLY A 60 7.46 -3.01 -10.07
N GLY A 61 6.95 -3.18 -8.85
CA GLY A 61 7.66 -2.87 -7.60
C GLY A 61 8.96 -3.67 -7.39
N ASN A 62 9.17 -4.75 -8.15
CA ASN A 62 10.37 -5.59 -8.11
C ASN A 62 11.34 -5.33 -9.28
N VAL A 63 10.98 -4.41 -10.19
CA VAL A 63 11.80 -4.05 -11.34
C VAL A 63 12.49 -2.71 -11.08
N ILE A 64 13.79 -2.74 -10.82
CA ILE A 64 14.59 -1.57 -10.48
C ILE A 64 15.75 -1.47 -11.47
N GLY A 65 15.89 -0.30 -12.12
CA GLY A 65 16.89 -0.10 -13.15
C GLY A 65 16.75 -1.05 -14.35
N GLY A 66 15.52 -1.44 -14.69
CA GLY A 66 15.20 -2.37 -15.77
C GLY A 66 15.53 -3.84 -15.47
N ARG A 67 15.84 -4.19 -14.24
CA ARG A 67 16.17 -5.56 -13.80
C ARG A 67 15.21 -6.04 -12.72
N THR A 68 14.86 -7.32 -12.75
CA THR A 68 14.03 -8.00 -11.75
C THR A 68 14.86 -8.46 -10.57
N TRP A 69 14.45 -8.10 -9.33
CA TRP A 69 15.19 -8.39 -8.11
C TRP A 69 14.42 -9.23 -7.10
N GLY A 70 13.14 -9.42 -7.31
CA GLY A 70 12.27 -10.24 -6.48
C GLY A 70 11.11 -10.82 -7.28
N VAL A 71 10.51 -11.87 -6.77
CA VAL A 71 9.27 -12.44 -7.31
C VAL A 71 8.17 -12.22 -6.27
N PRO A 72 7.06 -11.56 -6.62
CA PRO A 72 5.98 -11.32 -5.66
C PRO A 72 5.45 -12.63 -5.07
N TRP A 73 5.35 -12.69 -3.75
CA TRP A 73 4.83 -13.87 -3.05
C TRP A 73 3.38 -13.68 -2.63
N TYR A 74 3.06 -12.55 -2.01
CA TYR A 74 1.68 -12.13 -1.81
C TYR A 74 1.51 -10.65 -2.15
N ALA A 75 0.29 -10.29 -2.51
CA ALA A 75 -0.09 -8.94 -2.84
C ALA A 75 -0.88 -8.30 -1.70
N ASP A 76 -0.61 -7.03 -1.49
CA ASP A 76 -1.33 -6.16 -0.58
C ASP A 76 -1.68 -4.86 -1.31
N THR A 77 -2.86 -4.37 -1.05
CA THR A 77 -3.30 -3.04 -1.48
C THR A 77 -4.29 -2.47 -0.49
N ARG A 78 -4.44 -1.16 -0.49
CA ARG A 78 -5.43 -0.48 0.35
C ARG A 78 -6.70 -0.27 -0.45
N LEU A 79 -7.86 -0.53 0.17
CA LEU A 79 -9.17 -0.22 -0.37
C LEU A 79 -10.17 0.10 0.74
N LEU A 80 -11.42 0.32 0.39
CA LEU A 80 -12.48 0.63 1.34
C LEU A 80 -13.12 -0.63 1.90
N PHE A 81 -13.17 -0.72 3.24
CA PHE A 81 -14.17 -1.49 3.96
C PHE A 81 -15.27 -0.50 4.34
N TYR A 82 -16.53 -0.81 4.05
CA TYR A 82 -17.61 0.15 4.25
C TYR A 82 -18.88 -0.47 4.81
N ARG A 83 -19.64 0.33 5.55
CA ARG A 83 -20.98 0.01 6.05
C ARG A 83 -22.00 0.25 4.96
N ARG A 84 -22.43 -0.85 4.34
CA ARG A 84 -23.41 -0.85 3.24
C ARG A 84 -24.78 -0.33 3.67
N ASP A 85 -25.19 -0.65 4.88
CA ASP A 85 -26.44 -0.19 5.48
C ASP A 85 -26.44 1.33 5.70
N LEU A 86 -25.37 1.90 6.27
CA LEU A 86 -25.24 3.34 6.50
C LEU A 86 -25.17 4.12 5.18
N LEU A 87 -24.45 3.58 4.19
CA LEU A 87 -24.36 4.18 2.86
C LEU A 87 -25.73 4.21 2.17
N ARG A 88 -26.49 3.10 2.22
CA ARG A 88 -27.86 3.02 1.67
C ARG A 88 -28.81 3.94 2.39
N ALA A 89 -28.75 4.01 3.72
CA ALA A 89 -29.55 4.94 4.52
C ALA A 89 -29.24 6.40 4.14
N ALA A 90 -28.02 6.71 3.72
CA ALA A 90 -27.62 8.03 3.24
C ALA A 90 -28.04 8.32 1.79
N GLY A 91 -28.73 7.37 1.11
CA GLY A 91 -29.26 7.54 -0.25
C GLY A 91 -28.33 7.08 -1.38
N PHE A 92 -27.26 6.35 -1.05
CA PHE A 92 -26.29 5.84 -2.03
C PHE A 92 -26.40 4.31 -2.16
N ALA A 93 -26.66 3.81 -3.37
CA ALA A 93 -26.78 2.38 -3.62
C ALA A 93 -25.43 1.65 -3.55
N GLN A 94 -24.37 2.33 -3.91
CA GLN A 94 -22.98 1.83 -3.94
C GLN A 94 -21.99 2.95 -3.59
N VAL A 95 -20.76 2.56 -3.29
CA VAL A 95 -19.67 3.53 -3.06
C VAL A 95 -19.43 4.31 -4.35
N PRO A 96 -19.46 5.65 -4.32
CA PRO A 96 -19.07 6.45 -5.48
C PRO A 96 -17.60 6.20 -5.87
N ASP A 97 -17.30 6.26 -7.15
CA ASP A 97 -15.97 5.98 -7.69
C ASP A 97 -15.08 7.22 -7.79
N ASN A 98 -15.62 8.40 -7.51
CA ASN A 98 -14.88 9.66 -7.54
C ASN A 98 -14.92 10.42 -6.22
N TRP A 99 -13.90 11.25 -5.98
CA TRP A 99 -13.74 11.97 -4.71
C TRP A 99 -14.90 12.90 -4.37
N ALA A 100 -15.42 13.62 -5.35
CA ALA A 100 -16.49 14.60 -5.12
C ALA A 100 -17.75 13.93 -4.59
N ASP A 101 -18.17 12.87 -5.23
CA ASP A 101 -19.37 12.12 -4.86
C ASP A 101 -19.14 11.30 -3.58
N TRP A 102 -17.93 10.81 -3.37
CA TRP A 102 -17.57 10.14 -2.12
C TRP A 102 -17.64 11.08 -0.93
N VAL A 103 -17.16 12.32 -1.05
CA VAL A 103 -17.33 13.35 0.00
C VAL A 103 -18.80 13.67 0.22
N ARG A 104 -19.64 13.73 -0.83
CA ARG A 104 -21.09 13.90 -0.67
C ARG A 104 -21.71 12.75 0.12
N ALA A 105 -21.32 11.51 -0.17
CA ALA A 105 -21.78 10.33 0.59
C ALA A 105 -21.33 10.40 2.05
N MET A 106 -20.07 10.73 2.31
CA MET A 106 -19.54 10.91 3.66
C MET A 106 -20.27 11.98 4.46
N ARG A 107 -20.55 13.13 3.85
CA ARG A 107 -21.35 14.21 4.51
C ARG A 107 -22.77 13.75 4.81
N ALA A 108 -23.44 13.07 3.89
CA ALA A 108 -24.77 12.54 4.10
C ALA A 108 -24.84 11.50 5.22
N ILE A 109 -23.83 10.64 5.34
CA ILE A 109 -23.69 9.68 6.42
C ILE A 109 -23.47 10.44 7.76
N LYS A 110 -22.52 11.39 7.79
CA LYS A 110 -22.22 12.17 9.00
C LYS A 110 -23.45 12.94 9.52
N GLN A 111 -24.28 13.51 8.64
CA GLN A 111 -25.50 14.24 9.01
C GLN A 111 -26.56 13.34 9.66
N ARG A 112 -26.56 12.04 9.37
CA ARG A 112 -27.51 11.07 9.93
C ARG A 112 -27.03 10.40 11.20
N GLY A 113 -25.73 10.38 11.42
CA GLY A 113 -25.08 9.79 12.60
C GLY A 113 -25.17 10.68 13.83
N ALA A 114 -24.78 10.15 14.98
CA ALA A 114 -24.62 10.92 16.20
C ALA A 114 -23.42 11.90 16.09
N ALA A 115 -23.37 12.89 16.98
CA ALA A 115 -22.28 13.89 16.96
C ALA A 115 -20.88 13.28 17.04
N ARG A 116 -20.74 12.14 17.76
CA ARG A 116 -19.49 11.39 17.93
C ARG A 116 -19.12 10.48 16.74
N ASP A 117 -20.04 10.24 15.79
CA ASP A 117 -19.81 9.36 14.67
C ASP A 117 -19.06 10.10 13.55
N TYR A 118 -18.22 9.40 12.84
CA TYR A 118 -17.44 9.90 11.73
C TYR A 118 -17.78 9.12 10.45
N ALA A 119 -17.57 9.73 9.31
CA ALA A 119 -17.83 9.04 8.05
C ALA A 119 -16.71 8.05 7.70
N ILE A 120 -15.45 8.41 7.99
CA ILE A 120 -14.30 7.59 7.65
C ILE A 120 -13.28 7.57 8.79
N PHE A 121 -12.63 6.43 8.99
CA PHE A 121 -11.44 6.33 9.84
C PHE A 121 -10.18 6.33 8.99
N LEU A 122 -9.32 7.31 9.25
CA LEU A 122 -7.98 7.47 8.67
C LEU A 122 -7.01 7.64 9.84
N PRO A 123 -6.23 6.60 10.20
CA PRO A 123 -5.28 6.71 11.31
C PRO A 123 -4.20 7.73 11.00
N ILE A 124 -4.04 8.74 11.87
CA ILE A 124 -3.08 9.83 11.66
C ILE A 124 -1.62 9.39 11.82
N ASN A 125 -1.39 8.22 12.40
CA ASN A 125 -0.07 7.60 12.57
C ASN A 125 0.30 6.61 11.45
N GLU A 126 -0.39 6.68 10.31
CA GLU A 126 -0.08 5.94 9.08
C GLU A 126 0.02 6.91 7.90
N TYR A 127 0.98 6.70 7.01
CA TYR A 127 1.12 7.53 5.80
C TYR A 127 0.43 6.92 4.57
N GLU A 128 0.08 5.64 4.63
CA GLU A 128 -0.47 4.89 3.51
C GLU A 128 -1.80 5.45 2.98
N PRO A 129 -2.75 5.95 3.80
CA PRO A 129 -3.95 6.59 3.26
C PRO A 129 -3.64 7.83 2.42
N LEU A 130 -2.73 8.68 2.88
CA LEU A 130 -2.28 9.85 2.11
C LEU A 130 -1.48 9.44 0.87
N LEU A 131 -0.60 8.44 0.98
CA LEU A 131 0.15 7.90 -0.14
C LEU A 131 -0.79 7.35 -1.23
N ALA A 132 -1.80 6.57 -0.87
CA ALA A 132 -2.78 6.06 -1.83
C ALA A 132 -3.47 7.18 -2.62
N LEU A 133 -3.87 8.27 -1.95
CA LEU A 133 -4.46 9.44 -2.60
C LEU A 133 -3.45 10.20 -3.48
N ALA A 134 -2.19 10.25 -3.07
CA ALA A 134 -1.13 10.92 -3.81
C ALA A 134 -0.73 10.15 -5.09
N LEU A 135 -0.70 8.81 -5.04
CA LEU A 135 -0.45 7.96 -6.21
C LEU A 135 -1.58 8.05 -7.27
N GLN A 136 -2.75 8.57 -6.93
CA GLN A 136 -3.84 8.84 -7.88
C GLN A 136 -3.61 10.09 -8.74
N GLN A 137 -2.53 10.82 -8.50
CA GLN A 137 -2.22 12.04 -9.23
C GLN A 137 -1.24 11.77 -10.36
N PRO A 138 -1.30 12.54 -11.47
CA PRO A 138 -0.44 12.31 -12.63
C PRO A 138 1.03 12.65 -12.37
N GLU A 139 1.32 13.52 -11.40
CA GLU A 139 2.68 13.94 -11.11
C GLU A 139 3.36 12.96 -10.13
N PRO A 140 4.59 12.51 -10.42
CA PRO A 140 5.31 11.59 -9.53
C PRO A 140 5.68 12.27 -8.20
N LEU A 141 5.77 11.48 -7.13
CA LEU A 141 6.15 11.97 -5.79
C LEU A 141 7.61 12.40 -5.68
N LEU A 142 8.47 11.89 -6.54
CA LEU A 142 9.87 12.30 -6.68
C LEU A 142 10.14 12.68 -8.13
N ARG A 143 10.90 13.75 -8.35
CA ARG A 143 11.27 14.25 -9.69
C ARG A 143 12.73 13.95 -10.02
N ASP A 144 13.09 14.14 -11.28
CA ASP A 144 14.45 14.01 -11.81
C ASP A 144 15.08 12.62 -11.54
N GLY A 145 14.29 11.55 -11.76
CA GLY A 145 14.76 10.17 -11.52
C GLY A 145 15.00 9.85 -10.03
N GLY A 146 14.19 10.42 -9.15
CA GLY A 146 14.27 10.20 -7.70
C GLY A 146 15.39 11.00 -7.02
N ARG A 147 15.77 12.15 -7.60
CA ARG A 147 16.79 13.04 -7.03
C ARG A 147 16.22 14.08 -6.07
N TYR A 148 14.97 14.46 -6.24
CA TYR A 148 14.32 15.50 -5.45
C TYR A 148 12.90 15.08 -5.07
N GLY A 149 12.40 15.64 -3.96
CA GLY A 149 10.98 15.63 -3.63
C GLY A 149 10.15 16.36 -4.69
N ASN A 150 8.86 16.04 -4.76
CA ASN A 150 7.90 16.71 -5.63
C ASN A 150 6.58 16.98 -4.87
N PHE A 151 6.70 17.25 -3.58
CA PHE A 151 5.56 17.41 -2.67
C PHE A 151 4.91 18.80 -2.71
N GLN A 152 5.40 19.67 -3.58
CA GLN A 152 4.77 20.95 -3.93
C GLN A 152 4.13 20.93 -5.32
N SER A 153 4.12 19.77 -6.02
CA SER A 153 3.45 19.63 -7.31
C SER A 153 1.94 19.83 -7.19
N PRO A 154 1.28 20.29 -8.28
CA PRO A 154 -0.18 20.45 -8.27
C PRO A 154 -0.93 19.18 -7.86
N GLY A 155 -0.44 18.00 -8.25
CA GLY A 155 -1.03 16.72 -7.86
C GLY A 155 -0.93 16.44 -6.37
N PHE A 156 0.24 16.59 -5.78
CA PHE A 156 0.38 16.39 -4.35
C PHE A 156 -0.37 17.46 -3.53
N VAL A 157 -0.47 18.69 -4.04
CA VAL A 157 -1.33 19.73 -3.44
C VAL A 157 -2.77 19.23 -3.40
N ARG A 158 -3.33 18.78 -4.52
CA ARG A 158 -4.72 18.26 -4.57
C ARG A 158 -4.94 17.09 -3.60
N ALA A 159 -4.04 16.11 -3.60
CA ALA A 159 -4.15 14.93 -2.72
C ALA A 159 -4.06 15.29 -1.23
N SER A 160 -3.10 16.12 -0.87
CA SER A 160 -2.89 16.56 0.52
C SER A 160 -4.02 17.45 1.03
N GLU A 161 -4.55 18.36 0.21
CA GLU A 161 -5.72 19.15 0.59
C GLU A 161 -6.96 18.27 0.74
N PHE A 162 -7.21 17.33 -0.18
CA PHE A 162 -8.31 16.39 -0.04
C PHE A 162 -8.22 15.59 1.27
N TYR A 163 -7.03 15.06 1.58
CA TYR A 163 -6.78 14.33 2.83
C TYR A 163 -7.04 15.19 4.07
N LEU A 164 -6.48 16.40 4.13
CA LEU A 164 -6.64 17.31 5.26
C LEU A 164 -8.08 17.81 5.42
N ASP A 165 -8.78 18.00 4.31
CA ASP A 165 -10.18 18.45 4.33
C ASP A 165 -11.13 17.43 4.95
N LEU A 166 -10.85 16.13 4.88
CA LEU A 166 -11.65 15.12 5.58
C LEU A 166 -11.62 15.34 7.10
N PHE A 167 -10.50 15.77 7.65
CA PHE A 167 -10.38 16.12 9.08
C PHE A 167 -10.96 17.51 9.40
N ARG A 168 -10.74 18.50 8.55
CA ARG A 168 -11.27 19.87 8.72
C ARG A 168 -12.79 19.89 8.72
N GLN A 169 -13.42 19.07 7.91
CA GLN A 169 -14.86 18.91 7.83
C GLN A 169 -15.45 18.00 8.91
N GLY A 170 -14.62 17.45 9.80
CA GLY A 170 -15.07 16.50 10.82
C GLY A 170 -15.59 15.17 10.26
N LEU A 171 -15.21 14.82 9.03
CA LEU A 171 -15.55 13.53 8.42
C LEU A 171 -14.67 12.39 8.94
N ALA A 172 -13.43 12.69 9.36
CA ALA A 172 -12.50 11.76 9.97
C ALA A 172 -12.08 12.25 11.38
N PRO A 173 -11.91 11.34 12.37
CA PRO A 173 -11.38 11.72 13.68
C PRO A 173 -9.87 11.97 13.61
N ARG A 174 -9.37 12.88 14.43
CA ARG A 174 -7.93 13.11 14.62
C ARG A 174 -7.37 12.10 15.63
N ALA A 175 -7.37 10.83 15.25
CA ALA A 175 -6.98 9.73 16.13
C ALA A 175 -6.01 8.77 15.46
N THR A 176 -5.13 8.19 16.29
CA THR A 176 -4.24 7.09 15.86
C THR A 176 -4.99 5.76 15.89
N ASN A 177 -4.44 4.73 15.23
CA ASN A 177 -4.98 3.37 15.31
C ASN A 177 -4.91 2.78 16.73
N THR A 178 -3.97 3.24 17.57
CA THR A 178 -3.85 2.82 18.98
C THR A 178 -4.86 3.51 19.90
N GLN A 179 -5.37 4.68 19.53
CA GLN A 179 -6.41 5.39 20.27
C GLN A 179 -7.82 4.83 19.99
N ILE A 180 -7.99 4.15 18.88
CA ILE A 180 -9.22 3.39 18.59
C ILE A 180 -9.01 1.96 19.10
N SER A 181 -9.38 1.70 20.33
CA SER A 181 -9.07 0.47 21.06
C SER A 181 -9.61 -0.81 20.39
N ASN A 182 -10.71 -0.71 19.64
CA ASN A 182 -11.29 -1.81 18.89
C ASN A 182 -11.96 -1.28 17.61
N LEU A 183 -11.19 -1.18 16.54
CA LEU A 183 -11.67 -0.70 15.24
C LEU A 183 -12.92 -1.46 14.75
N HIS A 184 -12.93 -2.78 14.90
CA HIS A 184 -14.02 -3.63 14.40
C HIS A 184 -15.32 -3.40 15.16
N ASP A 185 -15.25 -3.25 16.48
CA ASP A 185 -16.41 -2.95 17.31
C ASP A 185 -16.96 -1.55 17.04
N GLU A 186 -16.08 -0.56 16.90
CA GLU A 186 -16.47 0.81 16.58
C GLU A 186 -17.09 0.90 15.17
N PHE A 187 -16.56 0.16 14.22
CA PHE A 187 -17.15 0.02 12.90
C PHE A 187 -18.52 -0.70 12.96
N ALA A 188 -18.66 -1.79 13.73
CA ALA A 188 -19.91 -2.51 13.92
C ALA A 188 -21.00 -1.63 14.56
N LYS A 189 -20.63 -0.74 15.48
CA LYS A 189 -21.54 0.25 16.10
C LYS A 189 -21.90 1.41 15.17
N GLY A 190 -21.18 1.56 14.04
CA GLY A 190 -21.42 2.64 13.08
C GLY A 190 -20.70 3.94 13.37
N HIS A 191 -19.69 3.93 14.28
CA HIS A 191 -18.85 5.10 14.51
C HIS A 191 -18.03 5.52 13.30
N PHE A 192 -17.77 4.56 12.39
CA PHE A 192 -17.15 4.78 11.09
C PHE A 192 -17.93 4.03 10.02
N ALA A 193 -18.25 4.71 8.93
CA ALA A 193 -18.88 4.08 7.77
C ALA A 193 -17.86 3.57 6.76
N PHE A 194 -16.67 4.17 6.72
CA PHE A 194 -15.56 3.77 5.85
C PHE A 194 -14.27 3.60 6.63
N VAL A 195 -13.47 2.60 6.24
CA VAL A 195 -12.10 2.37 6.71
C VAL A 195 -11.23 2.03 5.51
N ILE A 196 -10.09 2.71 5.34
CA ILE A 196 -9.08 2.33 4.35
C ILE A 196 -8.13 1.34 5.01
N THR A 197 -8.11 0.09 4.52
CA THR A 197 -7.23 -0.95 5.06
C THR A 197 -6.94 -2.04 4.01
N GLY A 198 -6.22 -3.08 4.42
CA GLY A 198 -5.76 -4.16 3.54
C GLY A 198 -6.47 -5.50 3.73
N PRO A 199 -6.10 -6.53 2.94
CA PRO A 199 -6.81 -7.82 2.85
C PRO A 199 -6.81 -8.61 4.15
N TRP A 200 -5.79 -8.48 5.02
CA TRP A 200 -5.74 -9.14 6.33
C TRP A 200 -6.95 -8.83 7.21
N ASN A 201 -7.64 -7.73 6.95
CA ASN A 201 -8.83 -7.36 7.69
C ASN A 201 -10.11 -8.10 7.24
N ILE A 202 -10.13 -8.76 6.09
CA ILE A 202 -11.33 -9.53 5.67
C ILE A 202 -11.68 -10.59 6.73
N GLY A 203 -10.70 -11.40 7.13
CA GLY A 203 -10.88 -12.42 8.17
C GLY A 203 -11.25 -11.84 9.53
N GLU A 204 -10.64 -10.69 9.90
CA GLU A 204 -10.93 -9.99 11.15
C GLU A 204 -12.38 -9.46 11.16
N PHE A 205 -12.83 -8.81 10.09
CA PHE A 205 -14.21 -8.34 9.99
C PHE A 205 -15.21 -9.50 9.99
N LYS A 206 -14.96 -10.57 9.21
CA LYS A 206 -15.81 -11.77 9.22
C LYS A 206 -15.96 -12.39 10.63
N ARG A 207 -14.88 -12.39 11.41
CA ARG A 207 -14.86 -12.99 12.76
C ARG A 207 -15.46 -12.07 13.83
N ARG A 208 -15.27 -10.75 13.72
CA ARG A 208 -15.61 -9.78 14.78
C ARG A 208 -16.91 -9.03 14.57
N MET A 209 -17.40 -8.94 13.33
CA MET A 209 -18.72 -8.39 13.10
C MET A 209 -19.80 -9.32 13.69
N PRO A 210 -20.80 -8.78 14.39
CA PRO A 210 -21.90 -9.59 14.91
C PRO A 210 -22.57 -10.43 13.82
N PRO A 211 -23.02 -11.66 14.12
CA PRO A 211 -23.62 -12.57 13.12
C PRO A 211 -24.80 -11.96 12.36
N ASP A 212 -25.62 -11.17 13.03
CA ASP A 212 -26.78 -10.46 12.48
C ASP A 212 -26.39 -9.21 11.66
N ARG A 213 -25.10 -8.85 11.61
CA ARG A 213 -24.57 -7.69 10.86
C ARG A 213 -23.55 -8.05 9.79
N GLN A 214 -23.42 -9.33 9.46
CA GLN A 214 -22.48 -9.76 8.42
C GLN A 214 -22.85 -9.20 7.03
N ASP A 215 -24.12 -8.93 6.78
CA ASP A 215 -24.59 -8.31 5.55
C ASP A 215 -24.50 -6.77 5.54
N ASP A 216 -24.15 -6.15 6.66
CA ASP A 216 -24.09 -4.68 6.78
C ASP A 216 -22.81 -4.08 6.21
N TRP A 217 -21.82 -4.89 5.89
CA TRP A 217 -20.53 -4.40 5.40
C TRP A 217 -20.09 -5.05 4.08
N MET A 218 -19.18 -4.40 3.39
CA MET A 218 -18.60 -4.87 2.14
C MET A 218 -17.26 -4.17 1.89
N THR A 219 -16.53 -4.62 0.88
CA THR A 219 -15.34 -3.97 0.34
C THR A 219 -15.66 -3.26 -0.97
N ALA A 220 -14.93 -2.19 -1.27
CA ALA A 220 -15.01 -1.47 -2.54
C ALA A 220 -13.64 -0.90 -2.93
N PRO A 221 -13.32 -0.78 -4.24
CA PRO A 221 -12.15 -0.06 -4.69
C PRO A 221 -12.12 1.38 -4.19
N LEU A 222 -10.93 1.98 -4.08
CA LEU A 222 -10.79 3.39 -3.72
C LEU A 222 -11.38 4.28 -4.83
N PRO A 223 -12.18 5.29 -4.47
CA PRO A 223 -12.49 6.38 -5.37
C PRO A 223 -11.24 7.18 -5.76
N GLY A 224 -11.20 7.63 -7.00
CA GLY A 224 -10.14 8.51 -7.49
C GLY A 224 -10.63 9.94 -7.71
N PRO A 225 -9.78 10.82 -8.24
CA PRO A 225 -10.17 12.22 -8.49
C PRO A 225 -11.38 12.36 -9.40
N THR A 226 -11.51 11.55 -10.45
CA THR A 226 -12.55 11.65 -11.48
C THR A 226 -13.23 10.32 -11.84
N GLY A 227 -12.84 9.22 -11.21
CA GLY A 227 -13.32 7.85 -11.45
C GLY A 227 -12.57 6.87 -10.54
N PRO A 228 -12.59 5.56 -10.82
CA PRO A 228 -11.95 4.56 -9.97
C PRO A 228 -10.46 4.86 -9.72
N GLY A 229 -10.09 4.89 -8.44
CA GLY A 229 -8.76 5.30 -8.00
C GLY A 229 -7.69 4.22 -8.13
N VAL A 230 -6.46 4.67 -8.26
CA VAL A 230 -5.26 3.85 -8.05
C VAL A 230 -5.07 3.65 -6.53
N SER A 231 -4.42 2.56 -6.14
CA SER A 231 -3.98 2.32 -4.78
C SER A 231 -2.54 1.82 -4.73
N ILE A 232 -2.02 1.60 -3.53
CA ILE A 232 -0.63 1.18 -3.32
C ILE A 232 -0.45 -0.26 -3.79
N ALA A 233 0.59 -0.52 -4.59
CA ALA A 233 1.11 -1.85 -4.83
C ALA A 233 2.02 -2.24 -3.67
N GLY A 234 1.51 -3.04 -2.77
CA GLY A 234 2.19 -3.54 -1.58
C GLY A 234 2.33 -5.05 -1.57
N GLY A 235 2.70 -5.58 -0.42
CA GLY A 235 2.93 -6.99 -0.18
C GLY A 235 4.39 -7.33 0.03
N SER A 236 4.75 -8.57 -0.28
CA SER A 236 6.12 -9.06 -0.12
C SER A 236 6.56 -9.87 -1.31
N SER A 237 7.87 -9.87 -1.51
CA SER A 237 8.53 -10.61 -2.59
C SER A 237 9.59 -11.55 -2.05
N LEU A 238 9.80 -12.66 -2.74
CA LEU A 238 10.91 -13.57 -2.50
C LEU A 238 12.12 -13.07 -3.26
N ALA A 239 13.22 -12.83 -2.55
CA ALA A 239 14.47 -12.38 -3.13
C ALA A 239 15.62 -13.31 -2.74
N ILE A 240 16.56 -13.52 -3.65
CA ILE A 240 17.75 -14.33 -3.45
C ILE A 240 18.92 -13.39 -3.15
N PHE A 241 19.70 -13.69 -2.12
CA PHE A 241 20.89 -12.90 -1.80
C PHE A 241 22.03 -13.19 -2.75
N ALA A 242 22.74 -12.14 -3.17
CA ALA A 242 23.84 -12.22 -4.14
C ALA A 242 24.98 -13.14 -3.69
N ARG A 243 25.20 -13.24 -2.37
CA ARG A 243 26.24 -14.09 -1.76
C ARG A 243 25.82 -15.54 -1.53
N SER A 244 24.57 -15.91 -1.83
CA SER A 244 24.14 -17.30 -1.69
C SER A 244 24.96 -18.22 -2.60
N GLU A 245 25.46 -19.29 -2.04
CA GLU A 245 26.11 -20.40 -2.76
C GLU A 245 25.09 -21.42 -3.28
N ARG A 246 23.81 -21.27 -2.90
CA ARG A 246 22.71 -22.20 -3.20
C ARG A 246 21.65 -21.57 -4.10
N LYS A 247 22.02 -20.62 -4.97
CA LYS A 247 21.07 -19.85 -5.81
C LYS A 247 20.13 -20.73 -6.62
N ALA A 248 20.63 -21.84 -7.17
CA ALA A 248 19.80 -22.78 -7.95
C ALA A 248 18.73 -23.48 -7.08
N ALA A 249 19.04 -23.83 -5.84
CA ALA A 249 18.08 -24.42 -4.91
C ALA A 249 17.07 -23.35 -4.41
N ALA A 250 17.55 -22.14 -4.11
CA ALA A 250 16.71 -21.01 -3.76
C ALA A 250 15.72 -20.68 -4.88
N TRP A 251 16.15 -20.70 -6.14
CA TRP A 251 15.28 -20.47 -7.30
C TRP A 251 14.17 -21.53 -7.40
N LYS A 252 14.49 -22.82 -7.22
CA LYS A 252 13.48 -23.88 -7.20
C LYS A 252 12.40 -23.67 -6.12
N LEU A 253 12.79 -23.14 -4.96
CA LEU A 253 11.84 -22.78 -3.92
C LEU A 253 10.96 -21.60 -4.37
N VAL A 254 11.54 -20.56 -5.00
CA VAL A 254 10.77 -19.45 -5.58
C VAL A 254 9.74 -19.97 -6.59
N GLU A 255 10.15 -20.84 -7.53
CA GLU A 255 9.25 -21.43 -8.51
C GLU A 255 8.10 -22.24 -7.87
N TYR A 256 8.41 -23.02 -6.84
CA TYR A 256 7.41 -23.78 -6.10
C TYR A 256 6.40 -22.86 -5.41
N LEU A 257 6.88 -21.85 -4.67
CA LEU A 257 6.03 -20.90 -3.95
C LEU A 257 5.25 -19.97 -4.89
N SER A 258 5.68 -19.85 -6.14
CA SER A 258 5.00 -19.04 -7.16
C SER A 258 3.86 -19.76 -7.88
N ARG A 259 3.66 -21.06 -7.65
CA ARG A 259 2.57 -21.80 -8.26
C ARG A 259 1.21 -21.30 -7.76
N PRO A 260 0.21 -21.17 -8.65
CA PRO A 260 -1.11 -20.66 -8.25
C PRO A 260 -1.75 -21.44 -7.09
N GLU A 261 -1.65 -22.77 -7.12
CA GLU A 261 -2.19 -23.64 -6.08
C GLU A 261 -1.48 -23.47 -4.73
N VAL A 262 -0.18 -23.16 -4.75
CA VAL A 262 0.59 -22.90 -3.53
C VAL A 262 0.25 -21.53 -2.96
N GLN A 263 0.09 -20.52 -3.82
CA GLN A 263 -0.36 -19.19 -3.42
C GLN A 263 -1.79 -19.19 -2.86
N LEU A 264 -2.70 -19.99 -3.45
CA LEU A 264 -4.04 -20.20 -2.89
C LEU A 264 -3.98 -20.86 -1.52
N ARG A 265 -3.12 -21.89 -1.37
CA ARG A 265 -2.93 -22.52 -0.06
C ARG A 265 -2.36 -21.54 0.97
N PHE A 266 -1.47 -20.66 0.56
CA PHE A 266 -0.95 -19.60 1.42
C PHE A 266 -2.06 -18.62 1.83
N PHE A 267 -2.92 -18.20 0.88
CA PHE A 267 -4.10 -17.38 1.19
C PHE A 267 -5.04 -18.06 2.21
N GLU A 268 -5.35 -19.35 2.05
CA GLU A 268 -6.19 -20.08 3.01
C GLU A 268 -5.63 -20.07 4.43
N LEU A 269 -4.29 -20.11 4.57
CA LEU A 269 -3.61 -20.17 5.85
C LEU A 269 -3.42 -18.79 6.51
N THR A 270 -3.27 -17.75 5.73
CA THR A 270 -2.84 -16.41 6.21
C THR A 270 -3.84 -15.31 5.94
N GLY A 271 -4.66 -15.45 4.89
CA GLY A 271 -5.49 -14.37 4.35
C GLY A 271 -4.76 -13.42 3.39
N ASP A 272 -3.45 -13.64 3.14
CA ASP A 272 -2.66 -12.82 2.21
C ASP A 272 -2.97 -13.18 0.76
N LEU A 273 -3.27 -12.18 -0.07
CA LEU A 273 -3.80 -12.37 -1.41
C LEU A 273 -2.73 -12.82 -2.41
N PRO A 274 -3.06 -13.75 -3.34
CA PRO A 274 -2.15 -14.13 -4.41
C PRO A 274 -1.81 -12.95 -5.33
N PRO A 275 -0.53 -12.77 -5.71
CA PRO A 275 -0.12 -11.74 -6.66
C PRO A 275 -0.35 -12.14 -8.13
N ARG A 276 -0.68 -13.41 -8.41
CA ARG A 276 -0.96 -13.95 -9.74
C ARG A 276 -2.44 -13.94 -10.07
N ARG A 277 -2.80 -13.41 -11.25
CA ARG A 277 -4.19 -13.37 -11.74
C ARG A 277 -4.83 -14.74 -11.86
N SER A 278 -4.06 -15.74 -12.33
CA SER A 278 -4.55 -17.12 -12.51
C SER A 278 -5.06 -17.76 -11.21
N ALA A 279 -4.46 -17.43 -10.07
CA ALA A 279 -4.90 -17.95 -8.78
C ALA A 279 -6.33 -17.49 -8.39
N TRP A 280 -6.80 -16.36 -8.91
CA TRP A 280 -8.12 -15.80 -8.56
C TRP A 280 -9.29 -16.49 -9.28
N ALA A 281 -9.01 -17.34 -10.25
CA ALA A 281 -10.05 -18.10 -10.97
C ALA A 281 -10.55 -19.33 -10.19
N ALA A 282 -9.87 -19.71 -9.11
CA ALA A 282 -10.19 -20.88 -8.31
C ALA A 282 -10.77 -20.53 -6.92
N PRO A 283 -11.61 -21.41 -6.32
CA PRO A 283 -11.99 -21.29 -4.91
C PRO A 283 -10.74 -21.29 -3.99
N PRO A 284 -10.80 -20.56 -2.84
CA PRO A 284 -11.96 -19.87 -2.32
C PRO A 284 -12.16 -18.45 -2.88
N LEU A 285 -11.18 -17.89 -3.62
CA LEU A 285 -11.20 -16.48 -4.08
C LEU A 285 -12.28 -16.19 -5.13
N ALA A 286 -12.50 -17.10 -6.08
CA ALA A 286 -13.46 -16.90 -7.17
C ALA A 286 -14.90 -16.63 -6.69
N GLY A 287 -15.28 -17.12 -5.51
CA GLY A 287 -16.62 -16.96 -4.94
C GLY A 287 -16.70 -15.99 -3.76
N ASP A 288 -15.56 -15.42 -3.31
CA ASP A 288 -15.56 -14.51 -2.15
C ASP A 288 -15.96 -13.09 -2.56
N PRO A 289 -17.15 -12.60 -2.13
CA PRO A 289 -17.63 -11.27 -2.50
C PRO A 289 -16.73 -10.15 -1.95
N TYR A 290 -16.06 -10.36 -0.84
CA TYR A 290 -15.14 -9.39 -0.25
C TYR A 290 -13.81 -9.32 -0.99
N ALA A 291 -13.35 -10.44 -1.56
CA ALA A 291 -12.12 -10.48 -2.36
C ALA A 291 -12.28 -9.81 -3.73
N LYS A 292 -13.51 -9.75 -4.26
CA LYS A 292 -13.79 -9.15 -5.58
C LYS A 292 -13.23 -7.73 -5.73
N ALA A 293 -13.47 -6.86 -4.75
CA ALA A 293 -12.98 -5.48 -4.78
C ALA A 293 -11.44 -5.41 -4.75
N PHE A 294 -10.79 -6.35 -4.04
CA PHE A 294 -9.32 -6.47 -4.06
C PHE A 294 -8.81 -6.87 -5.45
N ARG A 295 -9.47 -7.83 -6.12
CA ARG A 295 -9.13 -8.19 -7.48
C ARG A 295 -9.19 -6.99 -8.42
N GLU A 296 -10.25 -6.21 -8.33
CA GLU A 296 -10.43 -5.00 -9.14
C GLU A 296 -9.40 -3.92 -8.79
N GLN A 297 -9.09 -3.72 -7.51
CA GLN A 297 -8.10 -2.73 -7.06
C GLN A 297 -6.68 -3.11 -7.48
N LEU A 298 -6.31 -4.39 -7.42
CA LEU A 298 -4.98 -4.87 -7.79
C LEU A 298 -4.64 -4.61 -9.27
N GLU A 299 -5.63 -4.54 -10.16
CA GLU A 299 -5.41 -4.10 -11.55
C GLU A 299 -5.06 -2.61 -11.65
N ARG A 300 -5.36 -1.82 -10.62
CA ARG A 300 -5.10 -0.38 -10.52
C ARG A 300 -4.25 -0.08 -9.28
N THR A 301 -3.04 -0.62 -9.27
CA THR A 301 -2.07 -0.35 -8.21
C THR A 301 -0.80 0.25 -8.78
N GLU A 302 -0.16 1.11 -8.02
CA GLU A 302 1.12 1.72 -8.32
C GLU A 302 2.08 1.52 -7.16
N ALA A 303 3.33 1.16 -7.47
CA ALA A 303 4.36 1.01 -6.46
C ALA A 303 4.84 2.40 -5.97
N PRO A 304 5.16 2.53 -4.68
CA PRO A 304 5.88 3.70 -4.20
C PRO A 304 7.20 3.92 -4.96
N PRO A 305 7.75 5.14 -4.94
CA PRO A 305 9.04 5.41 -5.59
C PRO A 305 10.13 4.40 -5.19
N ALA A 306 10.75 3.77 -6.19
CA ALA A 306 11.76 2.73 -5.98
C ALA A 306 13.14 3.35 -5.64
N VAL A 307 13.22 4.06 -4.52
CA VAL A 307 14.46 4.65 -4.00
C VAL A 307 14.79 4.06 -2.62
N PRO A 308 16.08 3.87 -2.30
CA PRO A 308 16.51 3.32 -0.99
C PRO A 308 16.01 4.10 0.22
N GLU A 309 15.78 5.39 0.04
CA GLU A 309 15.35 6.32 1.09
C GLU A 309 13.83 6.30 1.34
N TRP A 310 13.05 5.53 0.57
CA TRP A 310 11.59 5.62 0.60
C TRP A 310 10.97 5.39 1.97
N GLU A 311 11.43 4.40 2.73
CA GLU A 311 10.91 4.15 4.09
C GLU A 311 11.06 5.38 5.01
N ARG A 312 12.19 6.08 4.92
CA ARG A 312 12.44 7.31 5.68
C ARG A 312 11.53 8.44 5.21
N ILE A 313 11.33 8.58 3.91
CA ILE A 313 10.44 9.58 3.32
C ILE A 313 8.99 9.33 3.76
N GLY A 314 8.52 8.07 3.73
CA GLY A 314 7.20 7.70 4.21
C GLY A 314 6.99 8.00 5.69
N GLN A 315 7.97 7.69 6.55
CA GLN A 315 7.92 8.05 7.97
C GLN A 315 7.89 9.57 8.18
N GLN A 316 8.62 10.34 7.39
CA GLN A 316 8.57 11.79 7.46
C GLN A 316 7.22 12.34 6.98
N MET A 317 6.65 11.77 5.91
CA MET A 317 5.29 12.09 5.46
C MET A 317 4.28 11.89 6.59
N ARG A 318 4.37 10.78 7.32
CA ARG A 318 3.52 10.50 8.50
C ARG A 318 3.67 11.58 9.57
N ILE A 319 4.92 11.87 9.99
CA ILE A 319 5.20 12.83 11.06
C ILE A 319 4.67 14.23 10.71
N VAL A 320 4.93 14.68 9.50
CA VAL A 320 4.56 16.06 9.10
C VAL A 320 3.06 16.17 8.81
N SER A 321 2.43 15.12 8.24
CA SER A 321 0.97 15.10 8.04
C SER A 321 0.20 15.05 9.36
N GLU A 322 0.68 14.31 10.36
CA GLU A 322 0.09 14.29 11.72
C GLU A 322 0.07 15.69 12.34
N ARG A 323 1.15 16.45 12.21
CA ARG A 323 1.21 17.85 12.68
C ARG A 323 0.23 18.75 11.95
N ALA A 324 0.04 18.55 10.64
CA ALA A 324 -0.92 19.31 9.85
C ALA A 324 -2.37 18.97 10.22
N VAL A 325 -2.68 17.69 10.43
CA VAL A 325 -4.00 17.23 10.91
C VAL A 325 -4.29 17.79 12.30
N ALA A 326 -3.28 17.84 13.18
CA ALA A 326 -3.41 18.45 14.50
C ALA A 326 -3.56 19.99 14.47
N GLY A 327 -3.38 20.64 13.32
CA GLY A 327 -3.45 22.09 13.18
C GLY A 327 -2.22 22.83 13.69
N GLN A 328 -1.11 22.12 13.95
CA GLN A 328 0.15 22.71 14.43
C GLN A 328 0.91 23.44 13.31
N ILE A 329 0.70 23.02 12.06
CA ILE A 329 1.26 23.64 10.86
C ILE A 329 0.18 23.75 9.79
N SER A 330 0.33 24.71 8.89
CA SER A 330 -0.55 24.85 7.73
C SER A 330 -0.29 23.77 6.67
N ALA A 331 -1.23 23.55 5.76
CA ALA A 331 -1.05 22.62 4.64
C ALA A 331 0.14 23.01 3.74
N ALA A 332 0.39 24.31 3.55
CA ALA A 332 1.54 24.79 2.80
C ALA A 332 2.87 24.47 3.51
N GLN A 333 2.92 24.68 4.83
CA GLN A 333 4.09 24.31 5.66
C GLN A 333 4.31 22.80 5.66
N PHE A 334 3.24 22.00 5.73
CA PHE A 334 3.33 20.54 5.61
C PHE A 334 4.07 20.15 4.32
N ARG A 335 3.61 20.63 3.18
CA ARG A 335 4.19 20.30 1.87
C ARG A 335 5.63 20.82 1.72
N SER A 336 5.91 22.05 2.13
CA SER A 336 7.26 22.62 2.03
C SER A 336 8.26 21.91 2.97
N THR A 337 7.85 21.57 4.18
CA THR A 337 8.69 20.79 5.11
C THR A 337 8.98 19.42 4.55
N LEU A 338 7.96 18.70 4.09
CA LEU A 338 8.15 17.36 3.52
C LEU A 338 9.07 17.40 2.27
N ASP A 339 8.94 18.42 1.43
CA ASP A 339 9.78 18.59 0.23
C ASP A 339 11.24 18.89 0.59
N SER A 340 11.47 19.77 1.57
CA SER A 340 12.80 20.13 2.08
C SER A 340 13.48 18.91 2.72
N ASP A 341 12.80 18.25 3.68
CA ASP A 341 13.35 17.12 4.40
C ASP A 341 13.67 15.95 3.46
N THR A 342 12.80 15.72 2.47
CA THR A 342 13.06 14.74 1.40
C THR A 342 14.28 15.14 0.57
N GLY A 343 14.44 16.44 0.27
CA GLY A 343 15.62 16.96 -0.40
C GLY A 343 16.91 16.64 0.35
N GLU A 344 16.92 16.80 1.67
CA GLU A 344 18.07 16.42 2.52
C GLU A 344 18.33 14.91 2.53
N MET A 345 17.28 14.11 2.68
CA MET A 345 17.39 12.64 2.66
C MET A 345 18.00 12.11 1.36
N LEU A 346 17.68 12.75 0.22
CA LEU A 346 18.15 12.36 -1.11
C LEU A 346 19.52 12.97 -1.50
N GLU A 347 20.17 13.74 -0.64
CA GLU A 347 21.43 14.41 -0.96
C GLU A 347 22.54 13.44 -1.36
N LYS A 348 22.73 12.37 -0.57
CA LYS A 348 23.73 11.33 -0.85
C LYS A 348 23.43 10.61 -2.17
N ARG A 349 22.17 10.39 -2.49
CA ARG A 349 21.73 9.80 -3.75
C ARG A 349 22.10 10.71 -4.93
N ARG A 350 21.82 12.02 -4.84
CA ARG A 350 22.20 12.99 -5.88
C ARG A 350 23.70 12.96 -6.16
N TRP A 351 24.51 12.97 -5.09
CA TRP A 351 25.96 12.90 -5.23
C TRP A 351 26.44 11.61 -5.91
N LYS A 352 25.89 10.43 -5.55
CA LYS A 352 26.20 9.17 -6.21
C LYS A 352 25.87 9.19 -7.70
N LEU A 353 24.62 9.58 -8.04
CA LEU A 353 24.16 9.61 -9.42
C LEU A 353 24.95 10.63 -10.29
N ALA A 354 25.37 11.75 -9.73
CA ALA A 354 26.23 12.70 -10.44
C ALA A 354 27.60 12.11 -10.76
N ARG A 355 28.19 11.33 -9.85
CA ARG A 355 29.47 10.64 -10.10
C ARG A 355 29.38 9.49 -11.09
N GLU A 356 28.28 8.77 -11.11
CA GLU A 356 28.01 7.70 -12.08
C GLU A 356 27.85 8.28 -13.49
N ALA A 357 27.16 9.42 -13.62
CA ALA A 357 26.98 10.11 -14.91
C ALA A 357 28.27 10.77 -15.44
N ALA A 358 29.27 10.99 -14.59
CA ALA A 358 30.56 11.57 -14.96
C ALA A 358 31.62 10.50 -15.34
N ARG A 359 31.28 9.22 -15.26
CA ARG A 359 32.13 8.09 -15.66
C ARG A 359 31.75 7.57 -17.05
#